data_6b51891213d280e93867805a8be52352
#
_entry.id   6b51891213d280e93867805a8be52352
#
_cell.length_a   1.000
_cell.length_b   1.000
_cell.length_c   1.000
_cell.angle_alpha   90.00
_cell.angle_beta   90.00
_cell.angle_gamma   90.00
#
_symmetry.space_group_name_H-M   'P 1'
#
loop_
_entity.id
_entity.type
_entity.pdbx_description
1 polymer ?
#
loop_
_entity_poly.entity_id
_entity_poly.type
_entity_poly.pdbx_seq_one_letter_code
_entity_poly.pdbx_strand_id
1 'polypeptide(L)'
;MRRDEERIYKVLFSIVKEYIKTKKPVSSKRVLQVTNLNWSSATVRNDMKRLEEMGYVFQPHTSAGRIPTDKGLRFYLDEMIKLGKKEKEQVELEVTQRFPVGDLDSILTAVSKILSKGTGGLSIITKPNVENLRLLKGYITPVGEDMAVITVITELGISKVVPISRVDRRMLEALEKLMNLFSGMYISDVVEKIGSFKPKGEEEKLFIELTKGILRLILSEDRIIYSGMYEVIKNRPARIEPLVRILETPKILDNLFKKVKRGLVVFIGEENPIKDLKSFSTFVAPYYKGSDLVGHVALVTDKFVEYGRIISSVEFISNRLTEYLTVTSRR
;
A
#
# COMPACT_ATOMS: atom_id res chain seq x y z
N MET A 1 0.36 5.59 36.96
CA MET A 1 1.78 5.29 36.62
C MET A 1 2.68 5.83 37.72
N ARG A 2 3.60 5.04 38.26
CA ARG A 2 4.56 5.52 39.27
C ARG A 2 5.52 6.52 38.65
N ARG A 3 5.96 7.58 39.38
CA ARG A 3 6.91 8.61 38.88
C ARG A 3 8.15 8.02 38.20
N ASP A 4 8.62 6.86 38.65
CA ASP A 4 9.76 6.15 38.07
C ASP A 4 9.46 5.55 36.69
N GLU A 5 8.27 5.04 36.45
CA GLU A 5 7.86 4.50 35.16
C GLU A 5 7.77 5.61 34.10
N GLU A 6 7.18 6.74 34.47
CA GLU A 6 7.11 7.91 33.57
C GLU A 6 8.49 8.42 33.15
N ARG A 7 9.47 8.42 34.11
CA ARG A 7 10.85 8.82 33.81
C ARG A 7 11.50 7.84 32.83
N ILE A 8 11.39 6.53 33.06
CA ILE A 8 11.97 5.50 32.19
C ILE A 8 11.44 5.62 30.76
N TYR A 9 10.14 5.85 30.58
CA TYR A 9 9.56 6.04 29.25
C TYR A 9 9.99 7.35 28.60
N LYS A 10 10.21 8.44 29.35
CA LYS A 10 10.81 9.67 28.81
C LYS A 10 12.24 9.42 28.31
N VAL A 11 13.02 8.58 28.99
CA VAL A 11 14.36 8.16 28.53
C VAL A 11 14.24 7.34 27.23
N LEU A 12 13.32 6.37 27.15
CA LEU A 12 13.09 5.59 25.94
C LEU A 12 12.72 6.48 24.75
N PHE A 13 11.77 7.41 24.93
CA PHE A 13 11.35 8.31 23.87
C PHE A 13 12.48 9.20 23.36
N SER A 14 13.34 9.65 24.25
CA SER A 14 14.52 10.42 23.91
C SER A 14 15.53 9.61 23.10
N ILE A 15 15.73 8.33 23.49
CA ILE A 15 16.58 7.41 22.74
C ILE A 15 16.01 7.18 21.34
N VAL A 16 14.70 6.89 21.21
CA VAL A 16 14.05 6.64 19.92
C VAL A 16 14.16 7.85 19.01
N LYS A 17 13.76 9.03 19.49
CA LYS A 17 13.82 10.29 18.71
C LYS A 17 15.22 10.62 18.26
N GLU A 18 16.20 10.55 19.18
CA GLU A 18 17.58 10.89 18.85
C GLU A 18 18.18 9.87 17.89
N TYR A 19 17.86 8.58 18.03
CA TYR A 19 18.34 7.56 17.11
C TYR A 19 17.71 7.71 15.71
N ILE A 20 16.43 8.02 15.62
CA ILE A 20 15.76 8.33 14.34
C ILE A 20 16.50 9.46 13.63
N LYS A 21 16.87 10.51 14.36
CA LYS A 21 17.53 11.70 13.81
C LYS A 21 18.98 11.46 13.41
N THR A 22 19.74 10.75 14.23
CA THR A 22 21.21 10.67 14.08
C THR A 22 21.71 9.35 13.51
N LYS A 23 20.90 8.29 13.59
CA LYS A 23 21.26 6.90 13.28
C LYS A 23 22.47 6.39 14.07
N LYS A 24 22.78 7.02 15.19
CA LYS A 24 23.93 6.68 16.06
C LYS A 24 23.42 6.18 17.42
N PRO A 25 24.09 5.19 18.05
CA PRO A 25 23.76 4.75 19.40
C PRO A 25 23.74 5.92 20.38
N VAL A 26 22.70 6.00 21.21
CA VAL A 26 22.42 7.16 22.07
C VAL A 26 23.02 6.94 23.47
N SER A 27 23.90 7.82 23.90
CA SER A 27 24.52 7.78 25.22
C SER A 27 23.66 8.46 26.30
N SER A 28 23.89 8.13 27.58
CA SER A 28 23.22 8.79 28.70
C SER A 28 23.46 10.31 28.72
N LYS A 29 24.68 10.76 28.35
CA LYS A 29 25.00 12.18 28.22
C LYS A 29 24.14 12.85 27.15
N ARG A 30 23.92 12.17 26.02
CA ARG A 30 23.09 12.69 24.94
C ARG A 30 21.62 12.78 25.33
N VAL A 31 21.09 11.77 26.04
CA VAL A 31 19.72 11.81 26.61
C VAL A 31 19.53 13.06 27.48
N LEU A 32 20.44 13.34 28.41
CA LEU A 32 20.37 14.52 29.25
C LEU A 32 20.36 15.83 28.45
N GLN A 33 21.20 15.94 27.42
CA GLN A 33 21.26 17.13 26.58
C GLN A 33 19.97 17.42 25.82
N VAL A 34 19.29 16.37 25.31
CA VAL A 34 18.07 16.55 24.49
C VAL A 34 16.80 16.66 25.32
N THR A 35 16.81 16.23 26.58
CA THR A 35 15.63 16.27 27.45
C THR A 35 15.55 17.50 28.34
N ASN A 36 16.65 18.21 28.53
CA ASN A 36 16.77 19.32 29.51
C ASN A 36 16.27 18.95 30.92
N LEU A 37 16.39 17.65 31.31
CA LEU A 37 15.88 17.17 32.57
C LEU A 37 16.99 17.23 33.62
N ASN A 38 16.64 17.66 34.84
CA ASN A 38 17.54 17.75 36.00
C ASN A 38 17.80 16.36 36.61
N TRP A 39 18.24 15.39 35.80
CA TRP A 39 18.62 14.05 36.26
C TRP A 39 20.14 13.86 36.22
N SER A 40 20.65 12.98 37.10
CA SER A 40 22.06 12.61 37.04
C SER A 40 22.34 11.65 35.86
N SER A 41 23.57 11.67 35.34
CA SER A 41 23.99 10.71 34.32
C SER A 41 23.94 9.27 34.83
N ALA A 42 24.13 9.05 36.15
CA ALA A 42 24.00 7.74 36.80
C ALA A 42 22.53 7.26 36.77
N THR A 43 21.58 8.14 37.07
CA THR A 43 20.14 7.84 36.99
C THR A 43 19.73 7.39 35.60
N VAL A 44 20.11 8.17 34.58
CA VAL A 44 19.81 7.84 33.20
C VAL A 44 20.46 6.52 32.77
N ARG A 45 21.68 6.22 33.17
CA ARG A 45 22.33 4.93 32.91
C ARG A 45 21.55 3.75 33.52
N ASN A 46 21.09 3.89 34.76
CA ASN A 46 20.29 2.88 35.41
C ASN A 46 18.95 2.66 34.69
N ASP A 47 18.28 3.74 34.26
CA ASP A 47 17.04 3.65 33.45
C ASP A 47 17.31 2.99 32.11
N MET A 48 18.41 3.29 31.43
CA MET A 48 18.82 2.63 30.19
C MET A 48 19.08 1.13 30.39
N LYS A 49 19.70 0.74 31.48
CA LYS A 49 19.90 -0.68 31.84
C LYS A 49 18.56 -1.39 32.06
N ARG A 50 17.63 -0.76 32.77
CA ARG A 50 16.28 -1.31 32.98
C ARG A 50 15.52 -1.44 31.65
N LEU A 51 15.62 -0.46 30.74
CA LEU A 51 15.04 -0.52 29.39
C LEU A 51 15.62 -1.65 28.55
N GLU A 52 16.91 -1.95 28.73
CA GLU A 52 17.58 -3.07 28.09
C GLU A 52 17.09 -4.42 28.66
N GLU A 53 17.00 -4.55 29.98
CA GLU A 53 16.43 -5.71 30.67
C GLU A 53 14.96 -5.96 30.25
N MET A 54 14.20 -4.89 30.01
CA MET A 54 12.84 -4.94 29.49
C MET A 54 12.78 -5.24 27.99
N GLY A 55 13.92 -5.24 27.27
CA GLY A 55 14.04 -5.51 25.85
C GLY A 55 13.59 -4.37 24.92
N TYR A 56 13.47 -3.13 25.41
CA TYR A 56 13.11 -1.97 24.61
C TYR A 56 14.30 -1.35 23.85
N VAL A 57 15.50 -1.52 24.38
CA VAL A 57 16.74 -1.07 23.77
C VAL A 57 17.81 -2.16 23.88
N PHE A 58 18.86 -2.05 23.11
CA PHE A 58 20.04 -2.93 23.23
C PHE A 58 21.33 -2.13 23.09
N GLN A 59 22.43 -2.66 23.59
CA GLN A 59 23.75 -2.09 23.47
C GLN A 59 24.55 -2.87 22.43
N PRO A 60 24.93 -2.26 21.29
CA PRO A 60 25.66 -2.99 20.22
C PRO A 60 27.08 -3.39 20.65
N HIS A 61 27.76 -2.60 21.49
CA HIS A 61 29.09 -2.85 22.03
C HIS A 61 29.22 -2.24 23.43
N THR A 62 30.09 -2.78 24.25
CA THR A 62 30.24 -2.42 25.68
C THR A 62 30.41 -0.92 25.99
N SER A 63 31.06 -0.17 25.06
CA SER A 63 31.25 1.29 25.18
C SER A 63 30.20 2.11 24.41
N ALA A 64 29.31 1.47 23.67
CA ALA A 64 28.32 2.15 22.85
C ALA A 64 27.11 2.64 23.69
N GLY A 65 26.37 3.62 23.16
CA GLY A 65 25.04 3.98 23.65
C GLY A 65 24.01 2.88 23.43
N ARG A 66 22.74 3.23 23.48
CA ARG A 66 21.63 2.30 23.23
C ARG A 66 20.97 2.56 21.90
N ILE A 67 20.47 1.47 21.29
CA ILE A 67 19.69 1.47 20.04
C ILE A 67 18.31 0.90 20.36
N PRO A 68 17.20 1.49 19.83
CA PRO A 68 15.87 0.94 20.02
C PRO A 68 15.71 -0.43 19.35
N THR A 69 15.02 -1.36 19.99
CA THR A 69 14.54 -2.61 19.39
C THR A 69 13.20 -2.40 18.70
N ASP A 70 12.70 -3.39 17.95
CA ASP A 70 11.35 -3.36 17.36
C ASP A 70 10.28 -3.20 18.47
N LYS A 71 10.45 -3.83 19.65
CA LYS A 71 9.60 -3.65 20.82
C LYS A 71 9.63 -2.21 21.34
N GLY A 72 10.81 -1.59 21.37
CA GLY A 72 10.96 -0.19 21.80
C GLY A 72 10.30 0.78 20.82
N LEU A 73 10.45 0.54 19.52
CA LEU A 73 9.78 1.32 18.48
C LEU A 73 8.26 1.17 18.53
N ARG A 74 7.75 -0.05 18.74
CA ARG A 74 6.31 -0.33 18.90
C ARG A 74 5.73 0.44 20.08
N PHE A 75 6.36 0.34 21.24
CA PHE A 75 5.91 1.07 22.42
C PHE A 75 5.90 2.59 22.21
N TYR A 76 6.95 3.13 21.59
CA TYR A 76 7.01 4.55 21.24
C TYR A 76 5.86 4.96 20.31
N LEU A 77 5.58 4.15 19.27
CA LEU A 77 4.50 4.43 18.31
C LEU A 77 3.13 4.40 18.98
N ASP A 78 2.86 3.38 19.80
CA ASP A 78 1.56 3.23 20.48
C ASP A 78 1.27 4.40 21.43
N GLU A 79 2.27 4.87 22.16
CA GLU A 79 2.12 6.04 23.04
C GLU A 79 1.99 7.34 22.24
N MET A 80 2.70 7.47 21.11
CA MET A 80 2.56 8.63 20.22
C MET A 80 1.12 8.72 19.64
N ILE A 81 0.55 7.60 19.25
CA ILE A 81 -0.83 7.52 18.73
C ILE A 81 -1.83 7.91 19.83
N LYS A 82 -1.68 7.39 21.06
CA LYS A 82 -2.53 7.73 22.21
C LYS A 82 -2.52 9.23 22.52
N LEU A 83 -1.36 9.86 22.38
CA LEU A 83 -1.20 11.30 22.62
C LEU A 83 -1.71 12.19 21.49
N GLY A 84 -2.23 11.60 20.41
CA GLY A 84 -2.77 12.33 19.26
C GLY A 84 -1.71 13.14 18.50
N LYS A 85 -0.43 12.83 18.65
CA LYS A 85 0.69 13.52 17.98
C LYS A 85 0.79 13.07 16.53
N LYS A 86 -0.14 13.53 15.71
CA LYS A 86 -0.06 13.42 14.25
C LYS A 86 0.61 14.70 13.72
N GLU A 87 1.78 14.58 13.15
CA GLU A 87 2.41 15.68 12.43
C GLU A 87 1.76 15.79 11.04
N LYS A 88 0.89 16.79 10.90
CA LYS A 88 0.32 17.15 9.60
C LYS A 88 1.27 18.09 8.92
N GLU A 89 1.96 17.82 7.82
CA GLU A 89 2.49 19.04 7.19
C GLU A 89 2.98 18.98 5.73
N GLN A 90 3.60 17.97 5.20
CA GLN A 90 4.22 18.17 3.88
C GLN A 90 3.55 17.46 2.71
N VAL A 91 3.10 16.22 2.92
CA VAL A 91 2.44 15.46 1.85
C VAL A 91 1.03 16.00 1.56
N GLU A 92 0.35 16.52 2.59
CA GLU A 92 -0.96 17.17 2.42
C GLU A 92 -0.90 18.37 1.45
N LEU A 93 0.15 19.19 1.53
CA LEU A 93 0.29 20.38 0.67
C LEU A 93 0.52 20.01 -0.81
N GLU A 94 1.41 19.07 -1.09
CA GLU A 94 1.70 18.68 -2.48
C GLU A 94 0.51 17.98 -3.15
N VAL A 95 -0.20 17.11 -2.43
CA VAL A 95 -1.37 16.40 -2.95
C VAL A 95 -2.58 17.31 -3.06
N THR A 96 -2.82 18.20 -2.08
CA THR A 96 -3.97 19.13 -2.11
C THR A 96 -3.84 20.13 -3.25
N GLN A 97 -2.66 20.62 -3.53
CA GLN A 97 -2.41 21.60 -4.60
C GLN A 97 -2.41 20.98 -6.00
N ARG A 98 -2.13 19.67 -6.12
CA ARG A 98 -1.92 18.99 -7.40
C ARG A 98 -2.49 17.57 -7.42
N PHE A 99 -3.71 17.36 -6.88
CA PHE A 99 -4.32 16.05 -7.05
C PHE A 99 -4.44 15.79 -8.57
N PRO A 100 -3.82 14.71 -9.08
CA PRO A 100 -3.71 14.50 -10.51
C PRO A 100 -5.08 14.33 -11.15
N VAL A 101 -5.24 14.87 -12.35
CA VAL A 101 -6.42 14.68 -13.22
C VAL A 101 -6.01 13.70 -14.32
N GLY A 102 -6.81 12.68 -14.57
CA GLY A 102 -6.52 11.67 -15.59
C GLY A 102 -7.29 10.38 -15.36
N ASP A 103 -6.89 9.35 -16.07
CA ASP A 103 -7.36 8.00 -15.80
C ASP A 103 -6.83 7.49 -14.42
N LEU A 104 -7.45 6.42 -13.93
CA LEU A 104 -7.13 5.92 -12.59
C LEU A 104 -5.66 5.50 -12.45
N ASP A 105 -5.08 4.88 -13.47
CA ASP A 105 -3.68 4.43 -13.44
C ASP A 105 -2.70 5.60 -13.34
N SER A 106 -2.97 6.67 -14.08
CA SER A 106 -2.21 7.92 -14.01
C SER A 106 -2.29 8.56 -12.63
N ILE A 107 -3.48 8.57 -12.02
CA ILE A 107 -3.71 9.09 -10.66
C ILE A 107 -2.95 8.24 -9.64
N LEU A 108 -3.12 6.92 -9.66
CA LEU A 108 -2.43 6.02 -8.72
C LEU A 108 -0.91 6.13 -8.86
N THR A 109 -0.40 6.25 -10.09
CA THR A 109 1.03 6.44 -10.36
C THR A 109 1.53 7.76 -9.79
N ALA A 110 0.80 8.85 -9.99
CA ALA A 110 1.21 10.16 -9.49
C ALA A 110 1.18 10.23 -7.96
N VAL A 111 0.13 9.72 -7.30
CA VAL A 111 0.08 9.71 -5.83
C VAL A 111 1.12 8.76 -5.23
N SER A 112 1.44 7.63 -5.88
CA SER A 112 2.54 6.76 -5.48
C SER A 112 3.89 7.48 -5.51
N LYS A 113 4.16 8.25 -6.56
CA LYS A 113 5.37 9.07 -6.68
C LYS A 113 5.46 10.16 -5.60
N ILE A 114 4.34 10.85 -5.33
CA ILE A 114 4.28 11.90 -4.29
C ILE A 114 4.57 11.27 -2.93
N LEU A 115 3.89 10.16 -2.58
CA LEU A 115 4.09 9.48 -1.31
C LEU A 115 5.55 9.04 -1.13
N SER A 116 6.12 8.42 -2.16
CA SER A 116 7.50 7.96 -2.13
C SER A 116 8.50 9.11 -1.93
N LYS A 117 8.40 10.17 -2.73
CA LYS A 117 9.30 11.34 -2.63
C LYS A 117 9.17 12.03 -1.27
N GLY A 118 7.94 12.21 -0.79
CA GLY A 118 7.69 12.87 0.49
C GLY A 118 8.16 12.09 1.70
N THR A 119 8.25 10.75 1.61
CA THR A 119 8.59 9.87 2.75
C THR A 119 9.96 9.19 2.63
N GLY A 120 10.55 9.16 1.44
CA GLY A 120 11.81 8.45 1.16
C GLY A 120 11.69 6.93 1.16
N GLY A 121 10.46 6.38 1.09
CA GLY A 121 10.18 4.95 1.09
C GLY A 121 9.68 4.41 -0.26
N LEU A 122 9.52 3.09 -0.32
CA LEU A 122 8.87 2.39 -1.43
C LEU A 122 7.35 2.45 -1.23
N SER A 123 6.66 3.21 -2.07
CA SER A 123 5.21 3.25 -2.13
C SER A 123 4.69 2.12 -3.00
N ILE A 124 3.69 1.39 -2.54
CA ILE A 124 3.00 0.32 -3.26
C ILE A 124 1.50 0.59 -3.13
N ILE A 125 0.82 0.76 -4.27
CA ILE A 125 -0.63 0.96 -4.30
C ILE A 125 -1.25 -0.18 -5.10
N THR A 126 -2.21 -0.90 -4.52
CA THR A 126 -2.95 -1.91 -5.27
C THR A 126 -4.00 -1.23 -6.14
N LYS A 127 -4.18 -1.71 -7.35
CA LYS A 127 -5.31 -1.30 -8.20
C LYS A 127 -6.61 -1.93 -7.70
N PRO A 128 -7.77 -1.28 -7.92
CA PRO A 128 -9.06 -1.93 -7.69
C PRO A 128 -9.16 -3.25 -8.44
N ASN A 129 -9.67 -4.29 -7.76
CA ASN A 129 -9.92 -5.56 -8.44
C ASN A 129 -11.08 -5.39 -9.45
N VAL A 130 -10.76 -5.55 -10.72
CA VAL A 130 -11.71 -5.38 -11.83
C VAL A 130 -12.92 -6.31 -11.69
N GLU A 131 -12.76 -7.49 -11.11
CA GLU A 131 -13.87 -8.43 -10.83
C GLU A 131 -14.99 -7.79 -9.99
N ASN A 132 -14.64 -6.91 -9.07
CA ASN A 132 -15.56 -6.25 -8.15
C ASN A 132 -16.11 -4.94 -8.71
N LEU A 133 -15.88 -4.67 -9.98
CA LEU A 133 -16.40 -3.47 -10.66
C LEU A 133 -17.52 -3.84 -11.63
N ARG A 134 -18.42 -2.88 -11.86
CA ARG A 134 -19.47 -3.03 -12.87
C ARG A 134 -18.88 -2.77 -14.25
N LEU A 135 -19.26 -3.60 -15.21
CA LEU A 135 -19.08 -3.34 -16.62
C LEU A 135 -20.01 -2.19 -17.01
N LEU A 136 -19.45 -1.02 -17.29
CA LEU A 136 -20.25 0.12 -17.72
C LEU A 136 -20.66 -0.02 -19.19
N LYS A 137 -19.68 -0.31 -20.05
CA LYS A 137 -19.89 -0.51 -21.49
C LYS A 137 -18.78 -1.35 -22.12
N GLY A 138 -19.15 -2.14 -23.13
CA GLY A 138 -18.22 -2.80 -24.01
C GLY A 138 -18.41 -2.31 -25.45
N TYR A 139 -17.31 -2.10 -26.17
CA TYR A 139 -17.30 -1.77 -27.58
C TYR A 139 -16.52 -2.82 -28.34
N ILE A 140 -17.00 -3.14 -29.54
CA ILE A 140 -16.30 -4.03 -30.46
C ILE A 140 -16.02 -3.23 -31.72
N THR A 141 -14.75 -3.10 -32.06
CA THR A 141 -14.28 -2.35 -33.20
C THR A 141 -13.62 -3.32 -34.19
N PRO A 142 -14.22 -3.63 -35.37
CA PRO A 142 -13.57 -4.43 -36.39
C PRO A 142 -12.28 -3.77 -36.87
N VAL A 143 -11.24 -4.58 -37.10
CA VAL A 143 -9.92 -4.16 -37.58
C VAL A 143 -9.50 -5.11 -38.71
N GLY A 144 -9.89 -4.83 -39.95
CA GLY A 144 -9.69 -5.74 -41.06
C GLY A 144 -10.77 -6.81 -41.19
N GLU A 145 -10.47 -7.90 -41.89
CA GLU A 145 -11.47 -8.92 -42.27
C GLU A 145 -11.74 -9.96 -41.17
N ASP A 146 -10.72 -10.29 -40.39
CA ASP A 146 -10.78 -11.38 -39.40
C ASP A 146 -10.31 -10.98 -37.95
N MET A 147 -10.16 -9.68 -37.73
CA MET A 147 -9.72 -9.12 -36.47
C MET A 147 -10.70 -8.09 -35.90
N ALA A 148 -10.77 -8.01 -34.61
CA ALA A 148 -11.47 -6.95 -33.87
C ALA A 148 -10.75 -6.59 -32.57
N VAL A 149 -11.08 -5.42 -32.07
CA VAL A 149 -10.65 -4.93 -30.76
C VAL A 149 -11.88 -4.80 -29.86
N ILE A 150 -11.85 -5.45 -28.73
CA ILE A 150 -12.85 -5.29 -27.68
C ILE A 150 -12.33 -4.28 -26.67
N THR A 151 -13.09 -3.22 -26.42
CA THR A 151 -12.81 -2.25 -25.36
C THR A 151 -13.87 -2.38 -24.29
N VAL A 152 -13.46 -2.74 -23.07
CA VAL A 152 -14.32 -2.85 -21.89
C VAL A 152 -14.07 -1.65 -21.00
N ILE A 153 -15.12 -0.95 -20.58
CA ILE A 153 -15.05 0.20 -19.69
C ILE A 153 -15.82 -0.12 -18.41
N THR A 154 -15.17 0.06 -17.27
CA THR A 154 -15.78 -0.14 -15.94
C THR A 154 -16.31 1.16 -15.36
N GLU A 155 -17.12 1.08 -14.32
CA GLU A 155 -17.69 2.22 -13.59
C GLU A 155 -16.65 3.19 -12.98
N LEU A 156 -15.41 2.77 -12.83
CA LEU A 156 -14.30 3.63 -12.40
C LEU A 156 -13.49 4.19 -13.58
N GLY A 157 -13.98 4.01 -14.83
CA GLY A 157 -13.28 4.46 -16.03
C GLY A 157 -12.06 3.62 -16.39
N ILE A 158 -11.83 2.48 -15.68
CA ILE A 158 -10.77 1.55 -16.09
C ILE A 158 -11.19 0.96 -17.44
N SER A 159 -10.36 1.18 -18.46
CA SER A 159 -10.57 0.63 -19.78
C SER A 159 -9.59 -0.51 -20.07
N LYS A 160 -10.12 -1.59 -20.66
CA LYS A 160 -9.35 -2.73 -21.12
C LYS A 160 -9.54 -2.90 -22.61
N VAL A 161 -8.42 -3.06 -23.30
CA VAL A 161 -8.38 -3.23 -24.75
C VAL A 161 -7.83 -4.61 -25.04
N VAL A 162 -8.67 -5.47 -25.64
CA VAL A 162 -8.35 -6.87 -25.95
C VAL A 162 -8.45 -7.08 -27.45
N PRO A 163 -7.33 -7.29 -28.15
CA PRO A 163 -7.38 -7.69 -29.55
C PRO A 163 -7.82 -9.15 -29.67
N ILE A 164 -8.70 -9.43 -30.61
CA ILE A 164 -9.16 -10.78 -30.95
C ILE A 164 -8.98 -11.00 -32.45
N SER A 165 -8.63 -12.22 -32.84
CA SER A 165 -8.45 -12.63 -34.22
C SER A 165 -9.28 -13.87 -34.55
N ARG A 166 -9.43 -14.18 -35.83
CA ARG A 166 -10.25 -15.28 -36.35
C ARG A 166 -11.72 -15.14 -35.94
N VAL A 167 -12.26 -13.92 -36.07
CA VAL A 167 -13.64 -13.60 -35.77
C VAL A 167 -14.37 -13.23 -37.04
N ASP A 168 -15.47 -13.89 -37.33
CA ASP A 168 -16.35 -13.56 -38.42
C ASP A 168 -17.45 -12.55 -37.98
N ARG A 169 -18.21 -12.06 -38.94
CA ARG A 169 -19.28 -11.08 -38.71
C ARG A 169 -20.34 -11.57 -37.71
N ARG A 170 -20.71 -12.86 -37.80
CA ARG A 170 -21.73 -13.44 -36.90
C ARG A 170 -21.25 -13.46 -35.47
N MET A 171 -19.97 -13.80 -35.25
CA MET A 171 -19.34 -13.81 -33.94
C MET A 171 -19.23 -12.41 -33.36
N LEU A 172 -18.90 -11.40 -34.18
CA LEU A 172 -18.87 -10.00 -33.76
C LEU A 172 -20.25 -9.52 -33.28
N GLU A 173 -21.33 -9.80 -34.08
CA GLU A 173 -22.70 -9.45 -33.71
C GLU A 173 -23.14 -10.15 -32.40
N ALA A 174 -22.75 -11.40 -32.19
CA ALA A 174 -23.04 -12.15 -30.96
C ALA A 174 -22.31 -11.56 -29.76
N LEU A 175 -21.03 -11.20 -29.90
CA LEU A 175 -20.24 -10.55 -28.84
C LEU A 175 -20.80 -9.17 -28.48
N GLU A 176 -21.28 -8.39 -29.47
CA GLU A 176 -21.87 -7.09 -29.23
C GLU A 176 -23.18 -7.20 -28.41
N LYS A 177 -24.04 -8.17 -28.76
CA LYS A 177 -25.25 -8.48 -27.99
C LYS A 177 -24.89 -8.89 -26.55
N LEU A 178 -23.84 -9.70 -26.38
CA LEU A 178 -23.39 -10.14 -25.08
C LEU A 178 -22.86 -8.97 -24.23
N MET A 179 -22.07 -8.08 -24.81
CA MET A 179 -21.57 -6.88 -24.13
C MET A 179 -22.69 -5.97 -23.65
N ASN A 180 -23.74 -5.81 -24.48
CA ASN A 180 -24.92 -5.04 -24.11
C ASN A 180 -25.73 -5.73 -22.99
N LEU A 181 -25.85 -7.06 -23.03
CA LEU A 181 -26.55 -7.84 -21.98
C LEU A 181 -25.84 -7.74 -20.61
N PHE A 182 -24.51 -7.66 -20.62
CA PHE A 182 -23.70 -7.60 -19.39
C PHE A 182 -23.46 -6.18 -18.87
N SER A 183 -23.89 -5.16 -19.62
CA SER A 183 -23.78 -3.76 -19.18
C SER A 183 -24.52 -3.55 -17.84
N GLY A 184 -23.85 -2.92 -16.89
CA GLY A 184 -24.34 -2.69 -15.52
C GLY A 184 -24.13 -3.85 -14.53
N MET A 185 -23.72 -5.05 -15.00
CA MET A 185 -23.42 -6.18 -14.13
C MET A 185 -22.01 -6.08 -13.54
N TYR A 186 -21.81 -6.68 -12.38
CA TYR A 186 -20.45 -6.93 -11.87
C TYR A 186 -19.72 -7.90 -12.77
N ILE A 187 -18.44 -7.67 -12.99
CA ILE A 187 -17.61 -8.55 -13.84
C ILE A 187 -17.53 -9.95 -13.23
N SER A 188 -17.51 -10.10 -11.89
CA SER A 188 -17.63 -11.38 -11.20
C SER A 188 -18.89 -12.16 -11.60
N ASP A 189 -20.03 -11.48 -11.67
CA ASP A 189 -21.31 -12.10 -12.04
C ASP A 189 -21.31 -12.52 -13.53
N VAL A 190 -20.67 -11.74 -14.38
CA VAL A 190 -20.46 -12.10 -15.79
C VAL A 190 -19.60 -13.35 -15.91
N VAL A 191 -18.51 -13.45 -15.15
CA VAL A 191 -17.63 -14.64 -15.11
C VAL A 191 -18.42 -15.86 -14.66
N GLU A 192 -19.22 -15.76 -13.61
CA GLU A 192 -20.04 -16.87 -13.09
C GLU A 192 -21.08 -17.31 -14.13
N LYS A 193 -21.82 -16.37 -14.73
CA LYS A 193 -22.81 -16.68 -15.77
C LYS A 193 -22.19 -17.39 -16.97
N ILE A 194 -21.06 -16.92 -17.48
CA ILE A 194 -20.37 -17.56 -18.60
C ILE A 194 -19.80 -18.91 -18.18
N GLY A 195 -19.31 -19.03 -16.94
CA GLY A 195 -18.79 -20.30 -16.39
C GLY A 195 -19.84 -21.37 -16.26
N SER A 196 -21.09 -21.00 -15.93
CA SER A 196 -22.22 -21.94 -15.73
C SER A 196 -22.95 -22.29 -17.01
N PHE A 197 -22.70 -21.61 -18.12
CA PHE A 197 -23.38 -21.83 -19.38
C PHE A 197 -22.97 -23.20 -20.00
N LYS A 198 -23.96 -24.00 -20.40
CA LYS A 198 -23.77 -25.28 -21.05
C LYS A 198 -24.04 -25.17 -22.55
N PRO A 199 -23.03 -25.21 -23.42
CA PRO A 199 -23.19 -25.07 -24.86
C PRO A 199 -23.94 -26.30 -25.41
N LYS A 200 -24.81 -26.05 -26.38
CA LYS A 200 -25.59 -27.09 -27.07
C LYS A 200 -24.97 -27.57 -28.38
N GLY A 201 -23.89 -26.93 -28.85
CA GLY A 201 -23.21 -27.24 -30.09
C GLY A 201 -21.79 -26.70 -30.15
N GLU A 202 -21.02 -27.08 -31.18
CA GLU A 202 -19.61 -26.67 -31.31
C GLU A 202 -19.45 -25.16 -31.51
N GLU A 203 -20.37 -24.50 -32.21
CA GLU A 203 -20.31 -23.01 -32.39
C GLU A 203 -20.49 -22.28 -31.05
N GLU A 204 -21.48 -22.69 -30.23
CA GLU A 204 -21.69 -22.13 -28.88
C GLU A 204 -20.49 -22.39 -27.98
N LYS A 205 -19.89 -23.58 -28.08
CA LYS A 205 -18.69 -23.94 -27.30
C LYS A 205 -17.52 -23.05 -27.68
N LEU A 206 -17.27 -22.83 -28.95
CA LEU A 206 -16.21 -21.94 -29.44
C LEU A 206 -16.43 -20.49 -28.94
N PHE A 207 -17.67 -20.01 -29.04
CA PHE A 207 -18.05 -18.67 -28.59
C PHE A 207 -17.83 -18.49 -27.07
N ILE A 208 -18.18 -19.48 -26.28
CA ILE A 208 -17.98 -19.46 -24.81
C ILE A 208 -16.50 -19.49 -24.46
N GLU A 209 -15.70 -20.33 -25.13
CA GLU A 209 -14.25 -20.38 -24.89
C GLU A 209 -13.58 -19.05 -25.28
N LEU A 210 -13.99 -18.42 -26.39
CA LEU A 210 -13.53 -17.09 -26.74
C LEU A 210 -13.90 -16.06 -25.66
N THR A 211 -15.13 -16.04 -25.19
CA THR A 211 -15.61 -15.14 -24.14
C THR A 211 -14.84 -15.35 -22.83
N LYS A 212 -14.59 -16.60 -22.43
CA LYS A 212 -13.74 -16.91 -21.27
C LYS A 212 -12.30 -16.44 -21.46
N GLY A 213 -11.75 -16.57 -22.68
CA GLY A 213 -10.44 -16.02 -23.05
C GLY A 213 -10.37 -14.50 -22.87
N ILE A 214 -11.38 -13.80 -23.38
CA ILE A 214 -11.50 -12.34 -23.22
C ILE A 214 -11.57 -11.95 -21.74
N LEU A 215 -12.42 -12.60 -20.97
CA LEU A 215 -12.54 -12.34 -19.52
C LEU A 215 -11.22 -12.58 -18.78
N ARG A 216 -10.49 -13.67 -19.11
CA ARG A 216 -9.15 -13.90 -18.54
C ARG A 216 -8.18 -12.76 -18.85
N LEU A 217 -8.20 -12.23 -20.06
CA LEU A 217 -7.35 -11.07 -20.45
C LEU A 217 -7.77 -9.81 -19.71
N ILE A 218 -9.07 -9.57 -19.54
CA ILE A 218 -9.59 -8.43 -18.76
C ILE A 218 -9.15 -8.53 -17.29
N LEU A 219 -9.10 -9.74 -16.74
CA LEU A 219 -8.73 -10.00 -15.35
C LEU A 219 -7.23 -10.13 -15.11
N SER A 220 -6.44 -10.34 -16.19
CA SER A 220 -4.98 -10.48 -16.11
C SER A 220 -4.31 -9.10 -16.06
N GLU A 221 -4.04 -8.58 -14.89
CA GLU A 221 -3.31 -7.31 -14.74
C GLU A 221 -2.29 -7.31 -13.62
N ASP A 222 -1.29 -6.42 -13.79
CA ASP A 222 -0.45 -5.96 -12.69
C ASP A 222 -1.34 -5.31 -11.65
N ARG A 223 -1.47 -5.98 -10.51
CA ARG A 223 -2.35 -5.55 -9.41
C ARG A 223 -1.79 -4.40 -8.61
N ILE A 224 -0.54 -4.01 -8.86
CA ILE A 224 0.16 -3.01 -8.08
C ILE A 224 0.79 -1.93 -8.96
N ILE A 225 0.77 -0.71 -8.44
CA ILE A 225 1.60 0.39 -8.89
C ILE A 225 2.60 0.69 -7.78
N TYR A 226 3.86 0.90 -8.12
CA TYR A 226 4.87 1.23 -7.13
C TYR A 226 5.78 2.36 -7.58
N SER A 227 6.37 3.04 -6.61
CA SER A 227 7.34 4.11 -6.83
C SER A 227 8.31 4.20 -5.63
N GLY A 228 9.53 4.68 -5.87
CA GLY A 228 10.47 4.97 -4.78
C GLY A 228 11.54 3.93 -4.56
N MET A 229 11.73 2.98 -5.47
CA MET A 229 12.86 2.05 -5.38
C MET A 229 14.19 2.82 -5.32
N TYR A 230 14.34 3.89 -6.11
CA TYR A 230 15.53 4.73 -6.08
C TYR A 230 15.76 5.39 -4.71
N GLU A 231 14.70 5.86 -4.05
CA GLU A 231 14.81 6.48 -2.72
C GLU A 231 15.29 5.48 -1.68
N VAL A 232 14.83 4.23 -1.75
CA VAL A 232 15.30 3.17 -0.85
C VAL A 232 16.75 2.80 -1.14
N ILE A 233 17.13 2.68 -2.42
CA ILE A 233 18.51 2.38 -2.84
C ILE A 233 19.48 3.43 -2.34
N LYS A 234 19.15 4.70 -2.53
CA LYS A 234 19.96 5.84 -2.08
C LYS A 234 20.20 5.82 -0.58
N ASN A 235 19.19 5.45 0.18
CA ASN A 235 19.25 5.45 1.63
C ASN A 235 19.87 4.17 2.22
N ARG A 236 19.71 3.00 1.58
CA ARG A 236 20.21 1.70 2.05
C ARG A 236 20.42 0.66 0.93
N PRO A 237 21.50 0.75 0.17
CA PRO A 237 21.76 -0.14 -0.97
C PRO A 237 21.84 -1.63 -0.61
N ALA A 238 22.24 -1.99 0.60
CA ALA A 238 22.42 -3.38 1.03
C ALA A 238 21.11 -4.16 1.29
N ARG A 239 19.93 -3.52 1.15
CA ARG A 239 18.62 -4.14 1.49
C ARG A 239 17.63 -4.12 0.33
N ILE A 240 18.10 -4.14 -0.89
CA ILE A 240 17.25 -4.02 -2.09
C ILE A 240 16.64 -5.37 -2.48
N GLU A 241 17.40 -6.45 -2.38
CA GLU A 241 16.98 -7.78 -2.86
C GLU A 241 15.60 -8.21 -2.35
N PRO A 242 15.26 -8.11 -1.04
CA PRO A 242 13.93 -8.45 -0.54
C PRO A 242 12.81 -7.63 -1.20
N LEU A 243 13.05 -6.34 -1.47
CA LEU A 243 12.06 -5.46 -2.08
C LEU A 243 11.84 -5.78 -3.55
N VAL A 244 12.91 -6.08 -4.30
CA VAL A 244 12.82 -6.52 -5.69
C VAL A 244 11.99 -7.79 -5.77
N ARG A 245 12.27 -8.80 -4.92
CA ARG A 245 11.52 -10.06 -4.88
C ARG A 245 10.03 -9.86 -4.64
N ILE A 246 9.66 -8.94 -3.76
CA ILE A 246 8.25 -8.61 -3.49
C ILE A 246 7.58 -7.99 -4.72
N LEU A 247 8.30 -7.11 -5.44
CA LEU A 247 7.76 -6.45 -6.63
C LEU A 247 7.64 -7.42 -7.82
N GLU A 248 8.55 -8.37 -7.94
CA GLU A 248 8.50 -9.44 -8.96
C GLU A 248 7.44 -10.50 -8.66
N THR A 249 7.02 -10.64 -7.39
CA THR A 249 6.00 -11.61 -6.97
C THR A 249 4.90 -10.92 -6.15
N PRO A 250 4.07 -10.05 -6.76
CA PRO A 250 3.09 -9.22 -6.02
C PRO A 250 2.07 -10.02 -5.18
N LYS A 251 1.82 -11.28 -5.52
CA LYS A 251 0.94 -12.17 -4.74
C LYS A 251 1.38 -12.36 -3.29
N ILE A 252 2.68 -12.17 -3.00
CA ILE A 252 3.21 -12.22 -1.63
C ILE A 252 2.56 -11.12 -0.76
N LEU A 253 2.23 -9.98 -1.36
CA LEU A 253 1.59 -8.85 -0.68
C LEU A 253 0.14 -9.13 -0.28
N ASP A 254 -0.53 -10.12 -0.88
CA ASP A 254 -1.90 -10.49 -0.53
C ASP A 254 -2.02 -10.86 0.96
N ASN A 255 -0.99 -11.49 1.54
CA ASN A 255 -0.95 -11.84 2.96
C ASN A 255 -0.88 -10.60 3.87
N LEU A 256 -0.29 -9.52 3.39
CA LEU A 256 -0.23 -8.24 4.09
C LEU A 256 -1.57 -7.52 4.00
N PHE A 257 -2.11 -7.38 2.78
CA PHE A 257 -3.33 -6.63 2.51
C PHE A 257 -4.58 -7.27 3.13
N LYS A 258 -4.68 -8.60 3.12
CA LYS A 258 -5.79 -9.33 3.77
C LYS A 258 -5.94 -9.04 5.26
N LYS A 259 -4.86 -8.64 5.95
CA LYS A 259 -4.86 -8.29 7.37
C LYS A 259 -5.38 -6.88 7.65
N VAL A 260 -5.45 -6.02 6.63
CA VAL A 260 -5.78 -4.61 6.79
C VAL A 260 -7.09 -4.30 6.07
N LYS A 261 -8.20 -4.45 6.79
CA LYS A 261 -9.54 -4.18 6.25
C LYS A 261 -10.07 -2.80 6.62
N ARG A 262 -9.58 -2.19 7.70
CA ARG A 262 -10.02 -0.87 8.21
C ARG A 262 -8.88 -0.15 8.87
N GLY A 263 -8.83 1.18 8.69
CA GLY A 263 -7.82 2.04 9.31
C GLY A 263 -6.39 1.75 8.84
N LEU A 264 -5.47 2.57 9.29
CA LEU A 264 -4.05 2.36 9.02
C LEU A 264 -3.45 1.37 10.02
N VAL A 265 -2.66 0.42 9.53
CA VAL A 265 -1.89 -0.53 10.33
C VAL A 265 -0.40 -0.35 10.03
N VAL A 266 0.40 -0.35 11.09
CA VAL A 266 1.87 -0.29 11.00
C VAL A 266 2.45 -1.60 11.50
N PHE A 267 3.31 -2.23 10.69
CA PHE A 267 4.09 -3.39 11.06
C PHE A 267 5.56 -2.98 11.20
N ILE A 268 6.19 -3.23 12.34
CA ILE A 268 7.59 -2.86 12.63
C ILE A 268 8.43 -4.13 12.71
N GLY A 269 9.44 -4.24 11.85
CA GLY A 269 10.41 -5.32 11.91
C GLY A 269 9.77 -6.70 11.89
N GLU A 270 9.98 -7.48 12.95
CA GLU A 270 9.48 -8.86 13.09
C GLU A 270 7.94 -9.00 13.07
N GLU A 271 7.19 -7.92 13.25
CA GLU A 271 5.73 -7.92 13.13
C GLU A 271 5.24 -8.09 11.70
N ASN A 272 6.10 -7.82 10.71
CA ASN A 272 5.73 -7.98 9.31
C ASN A 272 5.34 -9.42 8.99
N PRO A 273 4.16 -9.63 8.38
CA PRO A 273 3.71 -10.97 7.99
C PRO A 273 4.52 -11.57 6.84
N ILE A 274 5.30 -10.75 6.14
CA ILE A 274 6.16 -11.14 5.03
C ILE A 274 7.61 -11.15 5.52
N LYS A 275 8.29 -12.29 5.38
CA LYS A 275 9.69 -12.48 5.84
C LYS A 275 10.63 -11.43 5.27
N ASP A 276 10.51 -11.12 4.00
CA ASP A 276 11.35 -10.15 3.30
C ASP A 276 11.18 -8.71 3.81
N LEU A 277 10.07 -8.40 4.52
CA LEU A 277 9.81 -7.09 5.13
C LEU A 277 10.24 -6.97 6.59
N LYS A 278 10.74 -8.02 7.24
CA LYS A 278 11.15 -7.99 8.65
C LYS A 278 12.30 -7.01 8.99
N SER A 279 13.01 -6.54 8.00
CA SER A 279 14.03 -5.49 8.15
C SER A 279 13.49 -4.07 8.02
N PHE A 280 12.19 -3.91 7.74
CA PHE A 280 11.54 -2.64 7.42
C PHE A 280 10.38 -2.36 8.36
N SER A 281 9.89 -1.12 8.34
CA SER A 281 8.53 -0.78 8.77
C SER A 281 7.63 -0.67 7.56
N THR A 282 6.41 -1.26 7.68
CA THR A 282 5.41 -1.27 6.63
C THR A 282 4.14 -0.61 7.14
N PHE A 283 3.69 0.43 6.46
CA PHE A 283 2.47 1.17 6.74
C PHE A 283 1.44 0.81 5.69
N VAL A 284 0.25 0.41 6.08
CA VAL A 284 -0.80 0.00 5.15
C VAL A 284 -2.12 0.64 5.53
N ALA A 285 -2.75 1.31 4.59
CA ALA A 285 -4.10 1.86 4.74
C ALA A 285 -4.99 1.39 3.58
N PRO A 286 -6.23 0.95 3.86
CA PRO A 286 -7.19 0.57 2.82
C PRO A 286 -7.82 1.82 2.21
N TYR A 287 -8.17 1.79 0.92
CA TYR A 287 -9.01 2.81 0.30
C TYR A 287 -10.27 2.20 -0.32
N TYR A 288 -11.33 3.00 -0.41
CA TYR A 288 -12.69 2.52 -0.67
C TYR A 288 -13.35 3.24 -1.84
N LYS A 289 -14.42 2.61 -2.36
CA LYS A 289 -15.43 3.21 -3.20
C LYS A 289 -16.77 3.13 -2.42
N GLY A 290 -17.19 4.24 -1.85
CA GLY A 290 -18.30 4.21 -0.87
C GLY A 290 -17.91 3.37 0.35
N SER A 291 -18.58 2.23 0.56
CA SER A 291 -18.30 1.26 1.63
C SER A 291 -17.37 0.11 1.17
N ASP A 292 -17.18 -0.04 -0.13
CA ASP A 292 -16.50 -1.20 -0.71
C ASP A 292 -14.99 -1.00 -0.69
N LEU A 293 -14.28 -1.94 -0.05
CA LEU A 293 -12.82 -1.96 -0.06
C LEU A 293 -12.33 -2.32 -1.47
N VAL A 294 -11.64 -1.38 -2.13
CA VAL A 294 -11.18 -1.58 -3.51
C VAL A 294 -9.67 -1.69 -3.64
N GLY A 295 -8.93 -1.26 -2.63
CA GLY A 295 -7.47 -1.40 -2.67
C GLY A 295 -6.77 -0.90 -1.40
N HIS A 296 -5.44 -0.87 -1.45
CA HIS A 296 -4.57 -0.47 -0.35
C HIS A 296 -3.47 0.46 -0.81
N VAL A 297 -3.10 1.38 0.05
CA VAL A 297 -1.88 2.19 -0.02
C VAL A 297 -0.91 1.62 0.98
N ALA A 298 0.26 1.18 0.54
CA ALA A 298 1.33 0.71 1.41
C ALA A 298 2.59 1.54 1.20
N LEU A 299 3.33 1.72 2.28
CA LEU A 299 4.66 2.30 2.28
C LEU A 299 5.61 1.39 3.04
N VAL A 300 6.71 1.01 2.40
CA VAL A 300 7.80 0.24 3.02
C VAL A 300 9.00 1.15 3.16
N THR A 301 9.52 1.26 4.38
CA THR A 301 10.64 2.15 4.69
C THR A 301 11.52 1.59 5.81
N ASP A 302 12.61 2.31 6.14
CA ASP A 302 13.43 1.98 7.32
C ASP A 302 12.58 1.92 8.59
N LYS A 303 13.00 1.12 9.57
CA LYS A 303 12.36 1.04 10.88
C LYS A 303 12.50 2.34 11.69
N PHE A 304 13.57 3.07 11.48
CA PHE A 304 13.90 4.26 12.25
C PHE A 304 13.52 5.53 11.48
N VAL A 305 12.23 5.85 11.49
CA VAL A 305 11.63 6.95 10.73
C VAL A 305 10.73 7.82 11.61
N GLU A 306 10.37 8.98 11.14
CA GLU A 306 9.37 9.88 11.74
C GLU A 306 7.95 9.30 11.56
N TYR A 307 7.54 8.41 12.46
CA TYR A 307 6.29 7.64 12.35
C TYR A 307 5.06 8.54 12.16
N GLY A 308 4.97 9.65 12.90
CA GLY A 308 3.83 10.57 12.83
C GLY A 308 3.63 11.15 11.44
N ARG A 309 4.71 11.59 10.81
CA ARG A 309 4.70 12.12 9.44
C ARG A 309 4.27 11.07 8.42
N ILE A 310 4.80 9.86 8.52
CA ILE A 310 4.49 8.79 7.59
C ILE A 310 3.05 8.33 7.73
N ILE A 311 2.55 8.16 8.96
CA ILE A 311 1.15 7.82 9.23
C ILE A 311 0.23 8.84 8.58
N SER A 312 0.44 10.14 8.85
CA SER A 312 -0.37 11.20 8.26
C SER A 312 -0.33 11.18 6.74
N SER A 313 0.83 10.94 6.13
CA SER A 313 0.99 10.87 4.67
C SER A 313 0.20 9.72 4.05
N VAL A 314 0.32 8.50 4.62
CA VAL A 314 -0.37 7.31 4.10
C VAL A 314 -1.88 7.42 4.31
N GLU A 315 -2.35 7.87 5.48
CA GLU A 315 -3.77 8.12 5.75
C GLU A 315 -4.35 9.16 4.80
N PHE A 316 -3.62 10.27 4.57
CA PHE A 316 -4.09 11.32 3.68
C PHE A 316 -4.28 10.83 2.24
N ILE A 317 -3.29 10.11 1.68
CA ILE A 317 -3.39 9.52 0.34
C ILE A 317 -4.56 8.55 0.26
N SER A 318 -4.69 7.66 1.24
CA SER A 318 -5.79 6.68 1.31
C SER A 318 -7.16 7.35 1.31
N ASN A 319 -7.33 8.40 2.13
CA ASN A 319 -8.58 9.16 2.22
C ASN A 319 -8.89 9.91 0.91
N ARG A 320 -7.88 10.54 0.28
CA ARG A 320 -8.06 11.24 -1.01
C ARG A 320 -8.43 10.29 -2.14
N LEU A 321 -7.85 9.10 -2.19
CA LEU A 321 -8.27 8.07 -3.15
C LEU A 321 -9.70 7.61 -2.89
N THR A 322 -10.08 7.42 -1.63
CA THR A 322 -11.45 7.07 -1.24
C THR A 322 -12.46 8.13 -1.69
N GLU A 323 -12.17 9.41 -1.43
CA GLU A 323 -13.02 10.54 -1.86
C GLU A 323 -13.16 10.57 -3.38
N TYR A 324 -12.03 10.49 -4.11
CA TYR A 324 -12.02 10.52 -5.57
C TYR A 324 -12.88 9.40 -6.16
N LEU A 325 -12.66 8.15 -5.75
CA LEU A 325 -13.37 7.00 -6.27
C LEU A 325 -14.87 7.03 -5.91
N THR A 326 -15.20 7.50 -4.72
CA THR A 326 -16.60 7.61 -4.28
C THR A 326 -17.37 8.67 -5.06
N VAL A 327 -16.73 9.79 -5.39
CA VAL A 327 -17.37 10.85 -6.20
C VAL A 327 -17.49 10.43 -7.66
N THR A 328 -16.45 9.79 -8.21
CA THR A 328 -16.44 9.35 -9.62
C THR A 328 -17.49 8.28 -9.89
N SER A 329 -17.75 7.38 -8.93
CA SER A 329 -18.75 6.31 -9.08
C SER A 329 -20.20 6.77 -8.95
N ARG A 330 -20.47 8.02 -8.54
CA ARG A 330 -21.83 8.59 -8.42
C ARG A 330 -22.28 9.35 -9.69
N ARG A 331 -21.38 9.57 -10.62
CA ARG A 331 -21.65 10.17 -11.94
C ARG A 331 -21.92 9.11 -12.98
#